data_c09163abc3ee5b9c1c9c4fb126db26d4
#
_entry.id   c09163abc3ee5b9c1c9c4fb126db26d4
#
_cell.length_a   1.000
_cell.length_b   1.000
_cell.length_c   1.000
_cell.angle_alpha   90.00
_cell.angle_beta   90.00
_cell.angle_gamma   90.00
#
_symmetry.space_group_name_H-M   'P 1'
#
loop_
_entity.id
_entity.type
_entity.pdbx_description
1 polymer ?
#
loop_
_entity_poly.entity_id
_entity_poly.type
_entity_poly.pdbx_seq_one_letter_code
_entity_poly.pdbx_strand_id
1 'polypeptide(L)'
;IRVDLGSDQTSLHNPWAGGYYPAGIGFEQAKQMMAGEPEKFKQAVQASLRRQVEAINRLTAKGMYFFDYGNAFLLESSRAGADILREDGSFRYPSYVEDIMGPLYFDYGFGPFRWVCMSEKPEDLAKSDSLAVSVLRELAEQAPDDIRHQMHDNIRWIEEAGRNHLVVGSQARILYADCLGRTQ
;
A
#
# COMPACT_ATOMS: atom_id res chain seq x y z
N ILE A 1 1.00 27.86 -6.04
CA ILE A 1 0.69 26.62 -6.76
C ILE A 1 -0.62 26.09 -6.20
N ARG A 2 -1.57 25.80 -7.06
CA ARG A 2 -2.78 25.06 -6.72
C ARG A 2 -2.49 23.57 -6.84
N VAL A 3 -2.92 22.78 -5.86
CA VAL A 3 -2.83 21.33 -5.86
C VAL A 3 -4.23 20.80 -5.65
N ASP A 4 -4.71 19.96 -6.56
CA ASP A 4 -6.08 19.44 -6.52
C ASP A 4 -6.13 18.05 -5.88
N LEU A 5 -5.05 17.24 -5.99
CA LEU A 5 -4.96 15.89 -5.46
C LEU A 5 -3.60 15.66 -4.78
N GLY A 6 -3.61 14.97 -3.66
CA GLY A 6 -2.41 14.59 -2.92
C GLY A 6 -2.52 13.21 -2.30
N SER A 7 -1.38 12.54 -2.19
CA SER A 7 -1.24 11.24 -1.53
C SER A 7 0.14 11.16 -0.90
N ASP A 8 0.31 10.33 0.11
CA ASP A 8 1.63 10.00 0.62
C ASP A 8 2.24 8.82 -0.15
N GLN A 9 3.56 8.74 -0.14
CA GLN A 9 4.36 7.64 -0.70
C GLN A 9 5.46 7.23 0.28
N THR A 10 5.13 7.25 1.56
CA THR A 10 6.05 6.91 2.64
C THR A 10 6.09 5.41 2.91
N SER A 11 7.16 4.90 3.52
CA SER A 11 7.29 3.49 3.94
C SER A 11 7.23 3.38 5.46
N LEU A 12 6.10 3.79 6.04
CA LEU A 12 5.90 3.89 7.49
C LEU A 12 5.50 2.56 8.14
N HIS A 13 5.50 1.45 7.41
CA HIS A 13 5.41 0.12 8.01
C HIS A 13 6.61 -0.21 8.90
N ASN A 14 7.77 0.39 8.61
CA ASN A 14 8.98 0.20 9.37
C ASN A 14 9.77 1.51 9.52
N PRO A 15 9.19 2.52 10.20
CA PRO A 15 9.76 3.87 10.24
C PRO A 15 11.12 3.94 10.95
N TRP A 16 11.37 3.03 11.89
CA TRP A 16 12.55 3.04 12.74
C TRP A 16 13.77 2.34 12.13
N ALA A 17 13.57 1.60 11.05
CA ALA A 17 14.62 0.89 10.33
C ALA A 17 14.86 1.45 8.91
N GLY A 18 14.67 2.76 8.73
CA GLY A 18 14.97 3.45 7.48
C GLY A 18 13.80 3.51 6.48
N GLY A 19 12.58 3.17 6.91
CA GLY A 19 11.38 3.36 6.10
C GLY A 19 10.95 4.83 5.96
N TYR A 20 11.44 5.70 6.84
CA TYR A 20 11.20 7.14 6.78
C TYR A 20 12.42 7.92 7.28
N TYR A 21 12.91 8.85 6.50
CA TYR A 21 14.03 9.71 6.87
C TYR A 21 13.55 11.09 7.32
N PRO A 22 14.04 11.61 8.47
CA PRO A 22 13.59 12.88 9.01
C PRO A 22 13.93 14.06 8.09
N ALA A 23 13.01 15.00 7.96
CA ALA A 23 13.23 16.20 7.19
C ALA A 23 14.29 17.10 7.81
N GLY A 24 15.20 17.64 6.97
CA GLY A 24 16.26 18.54 7.40
C GLY A 24 17.49 17.85 7.97
N ILE A 25 17.54 16.52 7.94
CA ILE A 25 18.70 15.70 8.35
C ILE A 25 19.21 14.98 7.09
N GLY A 26 20.52 15.08 6.84
CA GLY A 26 21.15 14.41 5.72
C GLY A 26 21.14 12.88 5.90
N PHE A 27 21.17 12.14 4.78
CA PHE A 27 21.07 10.68 4.77
C PHE A 27 22.08 9.98 5.69
N GLU A 28 23.36 10.35 5.59
CA GLU A 28 24.43 9.72 6.42
C GLU A 28 24.25 10.06 7.91
N GLN A 29 23.86 11.28 8.23
CA GLN A 29 23.55 11.68 9.59
C GLN A 29 22.35 10.91 10.14
N ALA A 30 21.30 10.73 9.36
CA ALA A 30 20.12 9.95 9.74
C ALA A 30 20.48 8.49 10.01
N LYS A 31 21.32 7.88 9.17
CA LYS A 31 21.84 6.52 9.40
C LYS A 31 22.64 6.40 10.72
N GLN A 32 23.51 7.36 11.00
CA GLN A 32 24.28 7.39 12.23
C GLN A 32 23.36 7.55 13.46
N MET A 33 22.37 8.44 13.38
CA MET A 33 21.37 8.60 14.44
C MET A 33 20.56 7.32 14.66
N MET A 34 20.10 6.68 13.59
CA MET A 34 19.34 5.43 13.68
C MET A 34 20.14 4.32 14.38
N ALA A 35 21.45 4.22 14.11
CA ALA A 35 22.33 3.21 14.71
C ALA A 35 22.75 3.55 16.13
N GLY A 36 23.10 4.80 16.42
CA GLY A 36 23.72 5.23 17.67
C GLY A 36 22.79 5.92 18.66
N GLU A 37 21.72 6.56 18.18
CA GLU A 37 20.80 7.36 18.97
C GLU A 37 19.34 7.12 18.55
N PRO A 38 18.84 5.86 18.64
CA PRO A 38 17.54 5.47 18.08
C PRO A 38 16.35 6.30 18.59
N GLU A 39 16.37 6.70 19.86
CA GLU A 39 15.31 7.55 20.42
C GLU A 39 15.31 8.97 19.83
N LYS A 40 16.49 9.53 19.56
CA LYS A 40 16.57 10.84 18.86
C LYS A 40 16.12 10.71 17.42
N PHE A 41 16.48 9.62 16.74
CA PHE A 41 15.99 9.33 15.39
C PHE A 41 14.48 9.26 15.37
N LYS A 42 13.88 8.51 16.30
CA LYS A 42 12.42 8.40 16.45
C LYS A 42 11.75 9.76 16.66
N GLN A 43 12.29 10.57 17.56
CA GLN A 43 11.77 11.93 17.80
C GLN A 43 11.84 12.82 16.54
N ALA A 44 12.93 12.72 15.77
CA ALA A 44 13.10 13.46 14.52
C ALA A 44 12.11 13.00 13.43
N VAL A 45 11.86 11.69 13.32
CA VAL A 45 10.81 11.12 12.44
C VAL A 45 9.44 11.64 12.86
N GLN A 46 9.08 11.57 14.13
CA GLN A 46 7.80 12.06 14.63
C GLN A 46 7.61 13.56 14.41
N ALA A 47 8.66 14.37 14.62
CA ALA A 47 8.62 15.79 14.31
C ALA A 47 8.39 16.05 12.81
N SER A 48 9.00 15.25 11.95
CA SER A 48 8.81 15.36 10.50
C SER A 48 7.40 14.96 10.07
N LEU A 49 6.82 13.92 10.67
CA LEU A 49 5.43 13.52 10.42
C LEU A 49 4.45 14.63 10.81
N ARG A 50 4.62 15.25 11.99
CA ARG A 50 3.79 16.41 12.38
C ARG A 50 3.87 17.54 11.35
N ARG A 51 5.07 17.90 10.90
CA ARG A 51 5.26 18.92 9.86
C ARG A 51 4.61 18.57 8.53
N GLN A 52 4.68 17.29 8.14
CA GLN A 52 4.05 16.78 6.92
C GLN A 52 2.53 16.90 7.02
N VAL A 53 1.92 16.47 8.13
CA VAL A 53 0.47 16.59 8.38
C VAL A 53 0.04 18.05 8.40
N GLU A 54 0.78 18.96 9.04
CA GLU A 54 0.48 20.39 9.01
C GLU A 54 0.47 20.94 7.57
N ALA A 55 1.40 20.50 6.73
CA ALA A 55 1.42 20.92 5.33
C ALA A 55 0.21 20.36 4.55
N ILE A 56 -0.16 19.10 4.78
CA ILE A 56 -1.35 18.47 4.20
C ILE A 56 -2.60 19.24 4.65
N ASN A 57 -2.77 19.49 5.94
CA ASN A 57 -3.91 20.22 6.50
C ASN A 57 -4.04 21.63 5.88
N ARG A 58 -2.92 22.34 5.67
CA ARG A 58 -2.95 23.65 4.98
C ARG A 58 -3.35 23.55 3.51
N LEU A 59 -2.99 22.48 2.82
CA LEU A 59 -3.35 22.29 1.41
C LEU A 59 -4.80 21.83 1.26
N THR A 60 -5.26 20.94 2.11
CA THR A 60 -6.66 20.48 2.10
C THR A 60 -7.63 21.61 2.48
N ALA A 61 -7.24 22.50 3.40
CA ALA A 61 -8.00 23.71 3.68
C ALA A 61 -8.12 24.66 2.46
N LYS A 62 -7.28 24.50 1.44
CA LYS A 62 -7.33 25.21 0.16
C LYS A 62 -8.01 24.43 -0.97
N GLY A 63 -8.60 23.27 -0.65
CA GLY A 63 -9.37 22.48 -1.59
C GLY A 63 -8.62 21.28 -2.20
N MET A 64 -7.42 20.93 -1.73
CA MET A 64 -6.77 19.68 -2.13
C MET A 64 -7.53 18.49 -1.54
N TYR A 65 -7.81 17.47 -2.35
CA TYR A 65 -8.23 16.16 -1.86
C TYR A 65 -6.98 15.33 -1.51
N PHE A 66 -6.91 14.82 -0.29
CA PHE A 66 -5.80 13.98 0.17
C PHE A 66 -6.31 12.61 0.61
N PHE A 67 -5.55 11.58 0.31
CA PHE A 67 -5.77 10.21 0.78
C PHE A 67 -4.44 9.54 1.18
N ASP A 68 -4.49 8.69 2.18
CA ASP A 68 -3.37 7.81 2.56
C ASP A 68 -3.23 6.68 1.56
N TYR A 69 -2.01 6.40 1.13
CA TYR A 69 -1.74 5.34 0.15
C TYR A 69 -1.79 3.92 0.75
N GLY A 70 -1.94 3.78 2.07
CA GLY A 70 -1.95 2.48 2.75
C GLY A 70 -0.58 2.06 3.30
N ASN A 71 0.33 3.00 3.52
CA ASN A 71 1.70 2.79 4.03
C ASN A 71 1.83 3.02 5.53
N ALA A 72 0.76 2.94 6.29
CA ALA A 72 0.70 3.28 7.71
C ALA A 72 0.94 4.78 8.04
N PHE A 73 0.79 5.68 7.06
CA PHE A 73 1.00 7.11 7.28
C PHE A 73 0.02 7.70 8.30
N LEU A 74 -1.28 7.41 8.18
CA LEU A 74 -2.29 7.89 9.12
C LEU A 74 -2.01 7.40 10.54
N LEU A 75 -1.70 6.12 10.69
CA LEU A 75 -1.41 5.50 11.98
C LEU A 75 -0.16 6.09 12.64
N GLU A 76 0.95 6.18 11.92
CA GLU A 76 2.20 6.69 12.48
C GLU A 76 2.14 8.21 12.72
N SER A 77 1.40 8.95 11.91
CA SER A 77 1.13 10.37 12.14
C SER A 77 0.29 10.58 13.41
N SER A 78 -0.72 9.76 13.65
CA SER A 78 -1.49 9.77 14.90
C SER A 78 -0.61 9.45 16.12
N ARG A 79 0.22 8.41 16.02
CA ARG A 79 1.20 8.05 17.07
C ARG A 79 2.23 9.15 17.34
N ALA A 80 2.55 9.94 16.33
CA ALA A 80 3.42 11.11 16.44
C ALA A 80 2.71 12.32 17.09
N GLY A 81 1.41 12.25 17.40
CA GLY A 81 0.62 13.35 17.93
C GLY A 81 0.34 14.46 16.90
N ALA A 82 0.30 14.12 15.60
CA ALA A 82 -0.10 15.04 14.56
C ALA A 82 -1.62 15.25 14.57
N ASP A 83 -2.07 16.42 14.09
CA ASP A 83 -3.49 16.76 13.94
C ASP A 83 -4.13 16.06 12.74
N ILE A 84 -4.30 14.74 12.87
CA ILE A 84 -4.75 13.82 11.82
C ILE A 84 -6.08 13.13 12.16
N LEU A 85 -6.57 13.30 13.39
CA LEU A 85 -7.82 12.72 13.86
C LEU A 85 -8.95 13.75 13.90
N ARG A 86 -10.18 13.27 13.75
CA ARG A 86 -11.41 14.00 14.06
C ARG A 86 -11.74 13.90 15.54
N GLU A 87 -12.75 14.64 15.98
CA GLU A 87 -13.22 14.62 17.38
C GLU A 87 -13.73 13.23 17.83
N ASP A 88 -14.25 12.44 16.91
CA ASP A 88 -14.72 11.08 17.15
C ASP A 88 -13.60 10.03 17.16
N GLY A 89 -12.35 10.44 16.95
CA GLY A 89 -11.18 9.58 16.90
C GLY A 89 -10.93 8.92 15.53
N SER A 90 -11.78 9.14 14.55
CA SER A 90 -11.55 8.66 13.17
C SER A 90 -10.47 9.50 12.46
N PHE A 91 -9.85 8.94 11.43
CA PHE A 91 -8.90 9.69 10.61
C PHE A 91 -9.59 10.77 9.77
N ARG A 92 -8.92 11.92 9.59
CA ARG A 92 -9.41 13.04 8.78
C ARG A 92 -9.44 12.72 7.30
N TYR A 93 -8.53 11.87 6.85
CA TYR A 93 -8.33 11.53 5.45
C TYR A 93 -8.65 10.07 5.22
N PRO A 94 -9.19 9.73 4.05
CA PRO A 94 -9.46 8.35 3.70
C PRO A 94 -8.17 7.57 3.45
N SER A 95 -8.22 6.27 3.70
CA SER A 95 -7.21 5.32 3.26
C SER A 95 -7.53 4.83 1.86
N TYR A 96 -6.53 4.82 0.97
CA TYR A 96 -6.68 4.25 -0.37
C TYR A 96 -7.14 2.79 -0.33
N VAL A 97 -6.56 2.01 0.58
CA VAL A 97 -6.86 0.57 0.67
C VAL A 97 -8.25 0.33 1.25
N GLU A 98 -8.58 0.98 2.37
CA GLU A 98 -9.81 0.72 3.12
C GLU A 98 -11.02 1.44 2.54
N ASP A 99 -10.88 2.75 2.27
CA ASP A 99 -12.03 3.60 1.93
C ASP A 99 -12.24 3.76 0.41
N ILE A 100 -11.21 3.49 -0.41
CA ILE A 100 -11.31 3.63 -1.87
C ILE A 100 -11.31 2.25 -2.52
N MET A 101 -10.26 1.45 -2.34
CA MET A 101 -10.18 0.11 -2.95
C MET A 101 -11.19 -0.88 -2.34
N GLY A 102 -11.47 -0.77 -1.04
CA GLY A 102 -12.44 -1.61 -0.36
C GLY A 102 -13.78 -1.63 -1.09
N PRO A 103 -14.53 -0.52 -1.09
CA PRO A 103 -15.86 -0.47 -1.69
C PRO A 103 -15.88 -0.56 -3.22
N LEU A 104 -14.80 -0.16 -3.91
CA LEU A 104 -14.77 -0.17 -5.38
C LEU A 104 -14.31 -1.51 -5.97
N TYR A 105 -13.55 -2.31 -5.22
CA TYR A 105 -12.94 -3.53 -5.74
C TYR A 105 -13.07 -4.71 -4.78
N PHE A 106 -12.67 -4.56 -3.50
CA PHE A 106 -12.57 -5.70 -2.59
C PHE A 106 -13.93 -6.28 -2.23
N ASP A 107 -14.95 -5.45 -2.09
CA ASP A 107 -16.33 -5.88 -1.83
C ASP A 107 -16.92 -6.69 -2.99
N TYR A 108 -16.35 -6.53 -4.20
CA TYR A 108 -16.68 -7.34 -5.37
C TYR A 108 -15.76 -8.55 -5.57
N GLY A 109 -14.91 -8.85 -4.57
CA GLY A 109 -13.96 -9.96 -4.67
C GLY A 109 -12.75 -9.70 -5.55
N PHE A 110 -12.56 -8.45 -5.98
CA PHE A 110 -11.40 -8.02 -6.76
C PHE A 110 -10.39 -7.33 -5.85
N GLY A 111 -9.12 -7.70 -5.97
CA GLY A 111 -8.06 -7.09 -5.17
C GLY A 111 -6.67 -7.51 -5.63
N PRO A 112 -5.62 -7.00 -4.99
CA PRO A 112 -4.28 -7.50 -5.18
C PRO A 112 -4.18 -8.92 -4.62
N PHE A 113 -4.49 -9.91 -5.45
CA PHE A 113 -4.42 -11.31 -5.08
C PHE A 113 -2.98 -11.68 -4.79
N ARG A 114 -2.75 -12.16 -3.57
CA ARG A 114 -1.44 -12.58 -3.11
C ARG A 114 -1.53 -14.01 -2.65
N TRP A 115 -0.96 -14.92 -3.42
CA TRP A 115 -0.75 -16.28 -2.99
C TRP A 115 0.71 -16.68 -3.19
N VAL A 116 1.18 -17.59 -2.38
CA VAL A 116 2.56 -18.06 -2.40
C VAL A 116 2.58 -19.56 -2.53
N CYS A 117 3.35 -20.06 -3.48
CA CYS A 117 3.60 -21.47 -3.60
C CYS A 117 4.74 -21.89 -2.64
N MET A 118 4.39 -22.27 -1.42
CA MET A 118 5.35 -22.64 -0.36
C MET A 118 6.16 -23.91 -0.69
N SER A 119 5.67 -24.74 -1.58
CA SER A 119 6.38 -25.96 -1.99
C SER A 119 7.53 -25.68 -2.96
N GLU A 120 7.61 -24.48 -3.52
CA GLU A 120 8.55 -24.07 -4.58
C GLU A 120 8.48 -24.95 -5.84
N LYS A 121 7.40 -25.73 -6.01
CA LYS A 121 7.21 -26.64 -7.15
C LYS A 121 6.38 -25.97 -8.23
N PRO A 122 6.84 -25.95 -9.49
CA PRO A 122 6.11 -25.37 -10.61
C PRO A 122 4.70 -25.93 -10.80
N GLU A 123 4.50 -27.23 -10.56
CA GLU A 123 3.20 -27.89 -10.68
C GLU A 123 2.19 -27.44 -9.60
N ASP A 124 2.64 -27.10 -8.42
CA ASP A 124 1.78 -26.60 -7.36
C ASP A 124 1.44 -25.12 -7.59
N LEU A 125 2.38 -24.34 -8.15
CA LEU A 125 2.12 -22.99 -8.62
C LEU A 125 1.05 -23.01 -9.73
N ALA A 126 1.18 -23.89 -10.72
CA ALA A 126 0.19 -24.02 -11.79
C ALA A 126 -1.20 -24.40 -11.28
N LYS A 127 -1.31 -25.22 -10.23
CA LYS A 127 -2.59 -25.54 -9.57
C LYS A 127 -3.21 -24.31 -8.90
N SER A 128 -2.42 -23.54 -8.14
CA SER A 128 -2.92 -22.31 -7.49
C SER A 128 -3.30 -21.25 -8.51
N ASP A 129 -2.54 -21.07 -9.58
CA ASP A 129 -2.88 -20.17 -10.67
C ASP A 129 -4.21 -20.59 -11.34
N SER A 130 -4.39 -21.88 -11.63
CA SER A 130 -5.61 -22.41 -12.23
C SER A 130 -6.82 -22.22 -11.32
N LEU A 131 -6.65 -22.42 -10.02
CA LEU A 131 -7.72 -22.19 -9.03
C LEU A 131 -8.10 -20.70 -8.99
N ALA A 132 -7.12 -19.80 -8.94
CA ALA A 132 -7.36 -18.37 -8.94
C ALA A 132 -8.12 -17.91 -10.20
N VAL A 133 -7.73 -18.42 -11.37
CA VAL A 133 -8.44 -18.15 -12.63
C VAL A 133 -9.89 -18.66 -12.60
N SER A 134 -10.11 -19.86 -12.05
CA SER A 134 -11.47 -20.41 -11.92
C SER A 134 -12.36 -19.53 -11.04
N VAL A 135 -11.86 -19.13 -9.88
CA VAL A 135 -12.59 -18.25 -8.94
C VAL A 135 -12.86 -16.89 -9.56
N LEU A 136 -11.88 -16.30 -10.24
CA LEU A 136 -12.07 -15.00 -10.91
C LEU A 136 -13.11 -15.07 -12.01
N ARG A 137 -13.20 -16.15 -12.78
CA ARG A 137 -14.23 -16.33 -13.80
C ARG A 137 -15.62 -16.40 -13.17
N GLU A 138 -15.77 -17.16 -12.10
CA GLU A 138 -17.04 -17.26 -11.37
C GLU A 138 -17.48 -15.91 -10.81
N LEU A 139 -16.56 -15.16 -10.19
CA LEU A 139 -16.84 -13.81 -9.68
C LEU A 139 -17.19 -12.82 -10.81
N ALA A 140 -16.52 -12.92 -11.95
CA ALA A 140 -16.76 -12.05 -13.09
C ALA A 140 -18.19 -12.19 -13.66
N GLU A 141 -18.81 -13.38 -13.56
CA GLU A 141 -20.18 -13.60 -14.02
C GLU A 141 -21.20 -12.77 -13.22
N GLN A 142 -20.91 -12.47 -11.96
CA GLN A 142 -21.78 -11.74 -11.05
C GLN A 142 -21.41 -10.26 -10.90
N ALA A 143 -20.26 -9.85 -11.42
CA ALA A 143 -19.74 -8.51 -11.27
C ALA A 143 -20.38 -7.51 -12.24
N PRO A 144 -20.50 -6.22 -11.86
CA PRO A 144 -20.81 -5.12 -12.78
C PRO A 144 -19.82 -5.07 -13.96
N ASP A 145 -20.25 -4.49 -15.09
CA ASP A 145 -19.49 -4.56 -16.35
C ASP A 145 -18.08 -3.96 -16.27
N ASP A 146 -17.91 -2.85 -15.60
CA ASP A 146 -16.62 -2.19 -15.38
C ASP A 146 -15.66 -3.06 -14.55
N ILE A 147 -16.17 -3.70 -13.49
CA ILE A 147 -15.40 -4.62 -12.64
C ILE A 147 -15.12 -5.94 -13.38
N ARG A 148 -16.09 -6.44 -14.14
CA ARG A 148 -15.93 -7.65 -14.95
C ARG A 148 -14.76 -7.54 -15.93
N HIS A 149 -14.66 -6.39 -16.60
CA HIS A 149 -13.56 -6.14 -17.52
C HIS A 149 -12.19 -6.27 -16.83
N GLN A 150 -12.04 -5.67 -15.65
CA GLN A 150 -10.82 -5.75 -14.87
C GLN A 150 -10.51 -7.17 -14.38
N MET A 151 -11.53 -7.96 -14.01
CA MET A 151 -11.34 -9.37 -13.64
C MET A 151 -10.83 -10.19 -14.83
N HIS A 152 -11.35 -9.95 -16.03
CA HIS A 152 -10.84 -10.60 -17.25
C HIS A 152 -9.39 -10.22 -17.54
N ASP A 153 -9.00 -8.99 -17.32
CA ASP A 153 -7.60 -8.57 -17.45
C ASP A 153 -6.69 -9.29 -16.45
N ASN A 154 -7.12 -9.46 -15.21
CA ASN A 154 -6.37 -10.24 -14.22
C ASN A 154 -6.24 -11.71 -14.57
N ILE A 155 -7.32 -12.34 -15.05
CA ILE A 155 -7.28 -13.72 -15.55
C ILE A 155 -6.21 -13.84 -16.65
N ARG A 156 -6.27 -12.95 -17.63
CA ARG A 156 -5.30 -12.91 -18.72
C ARG A 156 -3.86 -12.74 -18.21
N TRP A 157 -3.62 -11.86 -17.25
CA TRP A 157 -2.32 -11.68 -16.63
C TRP A 157 -1.79 -12.95 -15.98
N ILE A 158 -2.63 -13.69 -15.25
CA ILE A 158 -2.26 -14.95 -14.63
C ILE A 158 -1.92 -16.00 -15.68
N GLU A 159 -2.77 -16.18 -16.69
CA GLU A 159 -2.60 -17.19 -17.75
C GLU A 159 -1.37 -16.94 -18.62
N GLU A 160 -1.05 -15.67 -18.91
CA GLU A 160 0.05 -15.28 -19.77
C GLU A 160 1.37 -15.06 -19.02
N ALA A 161 1.35 -14.94 -17.69
CA ALA A 161 2.52 -14.61 -16.89
C ALA A 161 3.70 -15.59 -17.10
N GLY A 162 3.43 -16.89 -17.18
CA GLY A 162 4.45 -17.89 -17.44
C GLY A 162 5.00 -17.86 -18.86
N ARG A 163 4.15 -17.53 -19.83
CA ARG A 163 4.51 -17.48 -21.25
C ARG A 163 5.35 -16.27 -21.60
N ASN A 164 5.06 -15.16 -21.01
CA ASN A 164 5.71 -13.89 -21.30
C ASN A 164 6.93 -13.62 -20.42
N HIS A 165 7.31 -14.54 -19.54
CA HIS A 165 8.37 -14.33 -18.54
C HIS A 165 8.20 -13.01 -17.73
N LEU A 166 6.97 -12.56 -17.56
CA LEU A 166 6.64 -11.33 -16.86
C LEU A 166 6.84 -11.51 -15.36
N VAL A 167 8.03 -11.24 -14.91
CA VAL A 167 8.33 -11.12 -13.47
C VAL A 167 7.84 -9.76 -12.97
N VAL A 168 7.91 -8.74 -13.81
CA VAL A 168 7.48 -7.37 -13.53
C VAL A 168 6.23 -7.08 -14.35
N GLY A 169 5.15 -6.70 -13.71
CA GLY A 169 3.90 -6.35 -14.38
C GLY A 169 2.79 -7.40 -14.23
N SER A 170 3.10 -8.66 -13.96
CA SER A 170 2.13 -9.60 -13.46
C SER A 170 1.96 -9.36 -11.96
N GLN A 171 0.97 -8.61 -11.57
CA GLN A 171 0.74 -8.29 -10.17
C GLN A 171 0.60 -9.54 -9.29
N ALA A 172 -0.03 -10.57 -9.78
CA ALA A 172 -0.13 -11.85 -9.10
C ALA A 172 1.25 -12.47 -8.81
N ARG A 173 2.17 -12.52 -9.78
CA ARG A 173 3.48 -13.15 -9.61
C ARG A 173 4.50 -12.31 -8.85
N ILE A 174 4.46 -10.99 -8.99
CA ILE A 174 5.25 -10.08 -8.15
C ILE A 174 4.87 -10.26 -6.69
N LEU A 175 3.59 -10.45 -6.45
CA LEU A 175 3.06 -10.69 -5.13
C LEU A 175 3.53 -12.04 -4.55
N TYR A 176 3.84 -13.03 -5.36
CA TYR A 176 4.47 -14.26 -4.88
C TYR A 176 5.86 -14.00 -4.31
N ALA A 177 6.72 -13.32 -5.05
CA ALA A 177 8.06 -12.99 -4.57
C ALA A 177 8.02 -12.11 -3.32
N ASP A 178 7.12 -11.14 -3.28
CA ASP A 178 6.94 -10.24 -2.15
C ASP A 178 6.39 -10.96 -0.91
N CYS A 179 5.52 -11.94 -1.09
CA CYS A 179 4.91 -12.68 0.00
C CYS A 179 5.77 -13.81 0.57
N LEU A 180 6.78 -14.29 -0.14
CA LEU A 180 7.67 -15.36 0.34
C LEU A 180 8.29 -15.06 1.72
N GLY A 181 8.48 -13.79 2.06
CA GLY A 181 8.95 -13.37 3.37
C GLY A 181 7.87 -12.98 4.37
N ARG A 182 6.59 -12.92 3.98
CA ARG A 182 5.51 -12.35 4.79
C ARG A 182 4.41 -13.31 5.18
N THR A 183 4.39 -14.48 4.61
CA THR A 183 3.41 -15.53 4.94
C THR A 183 3.87 -16.44 6.07
N GLN A 184 4.94 -16.08 6.74
CA GLN A 184 5.46 -16.76 7.91
C GLN A 184 4.90 -16.19 9.19
#